data_f4d4d096239c065bd0df8d2c9965b5f4
#
_entry.id   f4d4d096239c065bd0df8d2c9965b5f4
#
_cell.length_a   1.000
_cell.length_b   1.000
_cell.length_c   1.000
_cell.angle_alpha   90.00
_cell.angle_beta   90.00
_cell.angle_gamma   90.00
#
_symmetry.space_group_name_H-M   'P 1'
#
loop_
_entity.id
_entity.type
_entity.pdbx_description
1 polymer ?
#
loop_
_entity_poly.entity_id
_entity_poly.type
_entity_poly.pdbx_seq_one_letter_code
_entity_poly.pdbx_strand_id
1 'polypeptide(L)'
;MTVSADQFKNALQLWASGVTVVTTNSEKQGVQGMTVTAFSSVSVDPPQILVCINNNADTGEGIKESNCFAVNILSAEQQKLSNQFAGGSSQQERFKNTSWKKGSTGAPILNDTLMSLDCTVVNKVLVGTHWVIIGEVQECFCRSGEPLLYYRGGYRQLEQQNIDI
;
A
#
# COMPACT_ATOMS: atom_id res chain seq x y z
N MET A 1 -22.81 -21.26 -11.99
CA MET A 1 -21.90 -20.57 -12.93
C MET A 1 -20.95 -19.74 -12.08
N THR A 2 -19.64 -19.93 -12.23
CA THR A 2 -18.62 -19.13 -11.55
C THR A 2 -18.37 -17.85 -12.33
N VAL A 3 -18.22 -16.73 -11.62
CA VAL A 3 -17.89 -15.42 -12.20
C VAL A 3 -16.51 -15.52 -12.89
N SER A 4 -16.37 -15.03 -14.13
CA SER A 4 -15.07 -14.99 -14.80
C SER A 4 -14.15 -13.93 -14.19
N ALA A 5 -12.82 -14.10 -14.36
CA ALA A 5 -11.84 -13.13 -13.87
C ALA A 5 -12.08 -11.71 -14.42
N ASP A 6 -12.50 -11.60 -15.69
CA ASP A 6 -12.77 -10.29 -16.31
C ASP A 6 -14.05 -9.65 -15.79
N GLN A 7 -15.10 -10.43 -15.57
CA GLN A 7 -16.32 -9.94 -14.92
C GLN A 7 -16.00 -9.41 -13.50
N PHE A 8 -15.19 -10.15 -12.74
CA PHE A 8 -14.78 -9.76 -11.41
C PHE A 8 -13.93 -8.48 -11.41
N LYS A 9 -12.92 -8.39 -12.28
CA LYS A 9 -12.10 -7.18 -12.44
C LYS A 9 -12.94 -5.96 -12.81
N ASN A 10 -13.88 -6.11 -13.74
CA ASN A 10 -14.78 -5.03 -14.15
C ASN A 10 -15.68 -4.56 -13.00
N ALA A 11 -16.17 -5.48 -12.17
CA ALA A 11 -16.92 -5.12 -10.97
C ALA A 11 -16.06 -4.37 -9.95
N LEU A 12 -14.82 -4.82 -9.71
CA LEU A 12 -13.90 -4.15 -8.79
C LEU A 12 -13.50 -2.73 -9.23
N GLN A 13 -13.55 -2.40 -10.53
CA GLN A 13 -13.32 -1.03 -10.99
C GLN A 13 -14.36 -0.03 -10.47
N LEU A 14 -15.54 -0.50 -10.03
CA LEU A 14 -16.58 0.34 -9.43
C LEU A 14 -16.37 0.64 -7.95
N TRP A 15 -15.35 0.03 -7.33
CA TRP A 15 -14.93 0.32 -5.97
C TRP A 15 -13.89 1.43 -5.97
N ALA A 16 -14.25 2.60 -5.43
CA ALA A 16 -13.30 3.69 -5.22
C ALA A 16 -12.42 3.42 -4.00
N SER A 17 -11.13 3.60 -4.14
CA SER A 17 -10.16 3.35 -3.05
C SER A 17 -9.10 4.43 -2.98
N GLY A 18 -8.53 4.63 -1.80
CA GLY A 18 -7.26 5.34 -1.63
C GLY A 18 -6.13 4.55 -2.29
N VAL A 19 -5.10 5.27 -2.71
CA VAL A 19 -3.89 4.67 -3.28
C VAL A 19 -2.80 4.62 -2.22
N THR A 20 -2.18 3.46 -2.06
CA THR A 20 -1.09 3.25 -1.12
C THR A 20 0.16 2.72 -1.82
N VAL A 21 1.32 2.95 -1.24
CA VAL A 21 2.55 2.22 -1.55
C VAL A 21 2.94 1.41 -0.33
N VAL A 22 2.96 0.09 -0.48
CA VAL A 22 3.47 -0.82 0.56
C VAL A 22 4.97 -0.98 0.35
N THR A 23 5.75 -0.79 1.42
CA THR A 23 7.21 -0.84 1.41
C THR A 23 7.72 -1.80 2.47
N THR A 24 8.87 -2.40 2.22
CA THR A 24 9.60 -3.26 3.15
C THR A 24 11.10 -3.15 2.90
N ASN A 25 11.91 -3.66 3.82
CA ASN A 25 13.35 -3.73 3.67
C ASN A 25 13.85 -5.08 4.21
N SER A 26 14.22 -5.97 3.31
CA SER A 26 14.75 -7.28 3.66
C SER A 26 16.28 -7.30 3.59
N GLU A 27 16.93 -8.17 4.37
CA GLU A 27 18.39 -8.27 4.37
C GLU A 27 18.94 -8.75 3.02
N LYS A 28 18.22 -9.65 2.32
CA LYS A 28 18.69 -10.25 1.07
C LYS A 28 18.45 -9.38 -0.15
N GLN A 29 17.31 -8.68 -0.19
CA GLN A 29 16.86 -7.98 -1.38
C GLN A 29 16.88 -6.45 -1.24
N GLY A 30 17.14 -5.95 -0.03
CA GLY A 30 17.12 -4.53 0.29
C GLY A 30 15.70 -3.93 0.30
N VAL A 31 15.61 -2.65 -0.02
CA VAL A 31 14.35 -1.91 -0.02
C VAL A 31 13.47 -2.31 -1.20
N GLN A 32 12.19 -2.56 -0.93
CA GLN A 32 11.20 -2.95 -1.92
C GLN A 32 9.88 -2.21 -1.67
N GLY A 33 9.13 -2.01 -2.74
CA GLY A 33 7.82 -1.39 -2.64
C GLY A 33 6.96 -1.62 -3.87
N MET A 34 5.64 -1.55 -3.67
CA MET A 34 4.66 -1.63 -4.74
C MET A 34 3.40 -0.82 -4.42
N THR A 35 2.75 -0.31 -5.45
CA THR A 35 1.45 0.35 -5.33
C THR A 35 0.36 -0.68 -5.09
N VAL A 36 -0.47 -0.43 -4.08
CA VAL A 36 -1.55 -1.31 -3.64
C VAL A 36 -2.79 -0.48 -3.34
N THR A 37 -3.95 -0.96 -3.76
CA THR A 37 -5.27 -0.42 -3.37
C THR A 37 -6.00 -1.33 -2.37
N ALA A 38 -5.56 -2.57 -2.22
CA ALA A 38 -6.13 -3.56 -1.32
C ALA A 38 -5.59 -3.38 0.12
N PHE A 39 -6.13 -2.39 0.81
CA PHE A 39 -5.80 -2.01 2.19
C PHE A 39 -7.09 -1.87 3.01
N SER A 40 -7.08 -2.33 4.26
CA SER A 40 -8.17 -2.13 5.21
C SER A 40 -7.70 -2.11 6.66
N SER A 41 -8.41 -1.38 7.52
CA SER A 41 -8.31 -1.53 8.96
C SER A 41 -8.90 -2.88 9.40
N VAL A 42 -8.35 -3.49 10.46
CA VAL A 42 -8.78 -4.77 11.01
C VAL A 42 -9.23 -4.63 12.47
N SER A 43 -8.41 -4.00 13.30
CA SER A 43 -8.66 -3.85 14.74
C SER A 43 -8.14 -2.49 15.23
N VAL A 44 -8.77 -1.95 16.25
CA VAL A 44 -8.31 -0.73 16.93
C VAL A 44 -7.48 -1.07 18.17
N ASP A 45 -7.80 -2.20 18.82
CA ASP A 45 -7.06 -2.67 19.99
C ASP A 45 -6.86 -4.20 19.90
N PRO A 46 -5.63 -4.69 19.64
CA PRO A 46 -4.46 -3.91 19.20
C PRO A 46 -4.69 -3.27 17.81
N PRO A 47 -3.97 -2.18 17.48
CA PRO A 47 -4.13 -1.49 16.19
C PRO A 47 -3.58 -2.34 15.04
N GLN A 48 -4.46 -2.87 14.20
CA GLN A 48 -4.10 -3.78 13.12
C GLN A 48 -4.74 -3.39 11.80
N ILE A 49 -3.98 -3.61 10.73
CA ILE A 49 -4.40 -3.39 9.35
C ILE A 49 -4.11 -4.64 8.50
N LEU A 50 -4.74 -4.73 7.34
CA LEU A 50 -4.37 -5.72 6.34
C LEU A 50 -4.01 -5.08 5.00
N VAL A 51 -3.16 -5.80 4.26
CA VAL A 51 -2.89 -5.57 2.84
C VAL A 51 -2.96 -6.88 2.08
N CYS A 52 -3.41 -6.83 0.81
CA CYS A 52 -3.35 -7.99 -0.07
C CYS A 52 -2.26 -7.77 -1.12
N ILE A 53 -1.25 -8.65 -1.14
CA ILE A 53 -0.08 -8.59 -2.01
C ILE A 53 -0.07 -9.81 -2.94
N ASN A 54 0.09 -9.59 -4.26
CA ASN A 54 0.23 -10.69 -5.20
C ASN A 54 1.40 -11.60 -4.80
N ASN A 55 1.18 -12.92 -4.83
CA ASN A 55 2.18 -13.91 -4.38
C ASN A 55 3.45 -13.96 -5.24
N ASN A 56 3.41 -13.41 -6.46
CA ASN A 56 4.57 -13.30 -7.35
C ASN A 56 5.29 -11.95 -7.25
N ALA A 57 4.86 -11.05 -6.36
CA ALA A 57 5.50 -9.75 -6.20
C ALA A 57 6.71 -9.84 -5.27
N ASP A 58 7.86 -9.27 -5.68
CA ASP A 58 9.09 -9.21 -4.87
C ASP A 58 8.83 -8.61 -3.48
N THR A 59 8.00 -7.58 -3.40
CA THR A 59 7.62 -6.94 -2.13
C THR A 59 6.97 -7.93 -1.16
N GLY A 60 6.18 -8.89 -1.67
CA GLY A 60 5.58 -9.94 -0.85
C GLY A 60 6.63 -10.88 -0.25
N GLU A 61 7.64 -11.25 -1.03
CA GLU A 61 8.77 -12.05 -0.54
C GLU A 61 9.59 -11.28 0.49
N GLY A 62 9.87 -9.99 0.22
CA GLY A 62 10.57 -9.13 1.16
C GLY A 62 9.86 -8.99 2.50
N ILE A 63 8.53 -8.83 2.52
CA ILE A 63 7.73 -8.78 3.76
C ILE A 63 7.80 -10.11 4.52
N LYS A 64 7.76 -11.24 3.82
CA LYS A 64 7.88 -12.56 4.46
C LYS A 64 9.24 -12.77 5.13
N GLU A 65 10.29 -12.22 4.55
CA GLU A 65 11.65 -12.32 5.07
C GLU A 65 11.88 -11.35 6.23
N SER A 66 11.55 -10.07 6.04
CA SER A 66 11.79 -9.00 7.02
C SER A 66 10.83 -9.04 8.22
N ASN A 67 9.65 -9.62 8.03
CA ASN A 67 8.53 -9.63 8.97
C ASN A 67 8.04 -8.22 9.35
N CYS A 68 8.31 -7.22 8.52
CA CYS A 68 7.83 -5.84 8.67
C CYS A 68 7.45 -5.20 7.33
N PHE A 69 6.59 -4.20 7.38
CA PHE A 69 6.22 -3.39 6.22
C PHE A 69 5.66 -2.05 6.66
N ALA A 70 5.69 -1.08 5.75
CA ALA A 70 4.95 0.16 5.93
C ALA A 70 3.88 0.32 4.84
N VAL A 71 2.74 0.91 5.23
CA VAL A 71 1.70 1.36 4.30
C VAL A 71 1.77 2.87 4.21
N ASN A 72 2.09 3.39 3.03
CA ASN A 72 2.23 4.81 2.76
C ASN A 72 1.03 5.26 1.91
N ILE A 73 0.07 5.96 2.50
CA ILE A 73 -1.12 6.47 1.83
C ILE A 73 -0.76 7.76 1.10
N LEU A 74 -0.96 7.77 -0.22
CA LEU A 74 -0.50 8.84 -1.07
C LEU A 74 -1.43 10.06 -1.03
N SER A 75 -0.80 11.25 -1.09
CA SER A 75 -1.51 12.51 -1.32
C SER A 75 -1.86 12.71 -2.80
N ALA A 76 -2.79 13.60 -3.08
CA ALA A 76 -3.29 13.89 -4.44
C ALA A 76 -2.17 14.27 -5.42
N GLU A 77 -1.07 14.88 -4.93
CA GLU A 77 0.07 15.29 -5.75
C GLU A 77 1.02 14.12 -6.10
N GLN A 78 0.86 12.95 -5.46
CA GLN A 78 1.78 11.83 -5.59
C GLN A 78 1.39 10.79 -6.66
N GLN A 79 0.62 11.19 -7.68
CA GLN A 79 0.26 10.29 -8.79
C GLN A 79 1.50 9.74 -9.53
N LYS A 80 2.56 10.54 -9.69
CA LYS A 80 3.81 10.08 -10.32
C LYS A 80 4.47 8.97 -9.49
N LEU A 81 4.47 9.14 -8.17
CA LEU A 81 5.00 8.15 -7.24
C LEU A 81 4.20 6.85 -7.31
N SER A 82 2.86 6.94 -7.33
CA SER A 82 2.00 5.77 -7.53
C SER A 82 2.36 5.00 -8.81
N ASN A 83 2.49 5.69 -9.95
CA ASN A 83 2.86 5.05 -11.21
C ASN A 83 4.25 4.40 -11.15
N GLN A 84 5.22 5.04 -10.49
CA GLN A 84 6.58 4.53 -10.32
C GLN A 84 6.62 3.19 -9.57
N PHE A 85 5.74 3.02 -8.58
CA PHE A 85 5.64 1.79 -7.80
C PHE A 85 4.61 0.78 -8.32
N ALA A 86 3.82 1.12 -9.35
CA ALA A 86 2.80 0.24 -9.92
C ALA A 86 3.34 -0.89 -10.81
N GLY A 87 4.58 -0.81 -11.29
CA GLY A 87 5.21 -1.84 -12.12
C GLY A 87 6.14 -1.26 -13.18
N GLY A 88 6.67 -2.13 -14.05
CA GLY A 88 7.47 -1.73 -15.22
C GLY A 88 8.92 -1.32 -14.93
N SER A 89 9.34 -1.23 -13.68
CA SER A 89 10.71 -0.86 -13.26
C SER A 89 11.20 -1.77 -12.13
N SER A 90 12.52 -1.89 -12.01
CA SER A 90 13.17 -2.60 -10.91
C SER A 90 12.96 -1.89 -9.57
N GLN A 91 13.08 -2.62 -8.46
CA GLN A 91 13.00 -2.03 -7.12
C GLN A 91 14.04 -0.91 -6.92
N GLN A 92 15.25 -1.11 -7.44
CA GLN A 92 16.31 -0.11 -7.38
C GLN A 92 15.92 1.19 -8.10
N GLU A 93 15.29 1.10 -9.28
CA GLU A 93 14.81 2.27 -10.01
C GLU A 93 13.67 2.98 -9.28
N ARG A 94 12.75 2.24 -8.66
CA ARG A 94 11.64 2.81 -7.86
C ARG A 94 12.16 3.66 -6.70
N PHE A 95 13.22 3.24 -6.04
CA PHE A 95 13.78 3.95 -4.89
C PHE A 95 14.85 4.98 -5.22
N LYS A 96 15.44 4.97 -6.44
CA LYS A 96 16.57 5.85 -6.84
C LYS A 96 16.31 7.34 -6.62
N ASN A 97 15.08 7.81 -6.90
CA ASN A 97 14.68 9.21 -6.78
C ASN A 97 13.52 9.40 -5.79
N THR A 98 13.31 8.42 -4.92
CA THR A 98 12.26 8.48 -3.90
C THR A 98 12.87 8.83 -2.56
N SER A 99 12.38 9.90 -1.95
CA SER A 99 12.82 10.29 -0.61
C SER A 99 12.04 9.49 0.43
N TRP A 100 12.76 8.88 1.38
CA TRP A 100 12.19 8.10 2.46
C TRP A 100 13.10 8.08 3.68
N LYS A 101 12.55 7.73 4.84
CA LYS A 101 13.28 7.47 6.07
C LYS A 101 13.02 6.05 6.56
N LYS A 102 13.89 5.52 7.38
CA LYS A 102 13.69 4.22 8.02
C LYS A 102 12.69 4.36 9.17
N GLY A 103 11.64 3.53 9.18
CA GLY A 103 10.71 3.39 10.31
C GLY A 103 11.33 2.62 11.48
N SER A 104 10.63 2.56 12.60
CA SER A 104 11.06 1.80 13.79
C SER A 104 11.18 0.30 13.53
N THR A 105 10.33 -0.26 12.67
CA THR A 105 10.40 -1.67 12.26
C THR A 105 11.52 -1.96 11.26
N GLY A 106 12.06 -0.93 10.63
CA GLY A 106 13.04 -1.03 9.55
C GLY A 106 12.47 -0.81 8.15
N ALA A 107 11.14 -0.78 8.00
CA ALA A 107 10.49 -0.54 6.72
C ALA A 107 10.66 0.92 6.26
N PRO A 108 10.75 1.18 4.93
CA PRO A 108 10.82 2.53 4.40
C PRO A 108 9.51 3.32 4.59
N ILE A 109 9.58 4.47 5.24
CA ILE A 109 8.50 5.46 5.33
C ILE A 109 8.73 6.50 4.25
N LEU A 110 7.86 6.56 3.25
CA LEU A 110 7.99 7.50 2.14
C LEU A 110 7.67 8.93 2.61
N ASN A 111 8.42 9.91 2.09
CA ASN A 111 8.18 11.30 2.44
C ASN A 111 6.93 11.85 1.73
N ASP A 112 6.36 12.89 2.31
CA ASP A 112 5.24 13.65 1.77
C ASP A 112 3.95 12.86 1.54
N THR A 113 3.84 11.68 2.11
CA THR A 113 2.60 10.90 2.11
C THR A 113 1.57 11.50 3.08
N LEU A 114 0.30 11.27 2.82
CA LEU A 114 -0.78 11.74 3.67
C LEU A 114 -0.77 11.06 5.04
N MET A 115 -0.52 9.75 5.01
CA MET A 115 -0.34 8.94 6.22
C MET A 115 0.64 7.80 5.94
N SER A 116 1.45 7.45 6.91
CA SER A 116 2.24 6.22 6.88
C SER A 116 2.05 5.43 8.17
N LEU A 117 1.87 4.12 8.03
CA LEU A 117 1.73 3.16 9.12
C LEU A 117 2.90 2.18 9.06
N ASP A 118 3.75 2.21 10.08
CA ASP A 118 4.87 1.29 10.23
C ASP A 118 4.43 0.05 11.01
N CYS A 119 4.59 -1.15 10.45
CA CYS A 119 3.94 -2.36 10.95
C CYS A 119 4.89 -3.55 11.09
N THR A 120 4.69 -4.34 12.14
CA THR A 120 5.19 -5.70 12.24
C THR A 120 4.13 -6.70 11.76
N VAL A 121 4.54 -7.75 11.05
CA VAL A 121 3.62 -8.79 10.58
C VAL A 121 3.18 -9.66 11.75
N VAL A 122 1.87 -9.78 11.96
CA VAL A 122 1.28 -10.67 12.98
C VAL A 122 0.65 -11.92 12.38
N ASN A 123 0.18 -11.84 11.14
CA ASN A 123 -0.36 -13.01 10.43
C ASN A 123 -0.22 -12.84 8.91
N LYS A 124 -0.12 -13.95 8.19
CA LYS A 124 -0.11 -13.99 6.72
C LYS A 124 -0.73 -15.29 6.23
N VAL A 125 -1.71 -15.15 5.34
CA VAL A 125 -2.46 -16.28 4.78
C VAL A 125 -2.44 -16.19 3.26
N LEU A 126 -2.06 -17.27 2.59
CA LEU A 126 -2.16 -17.37 1.13
C LEU A 126 -3.60 -17.68 0.74
N VAL A 127 -4.22 -16.79 -0.01
CA VAL A 127 -5.59 -16.95 -0.51
C VAL A 127 -5.58 -16.76 -2.02
N GLY A 128 -5.76 -17.83 -2.75
CA GLY A 128 -5.69 -17.81 -4.21
C GLY A 128 -4.34 -17.30 -4.71
N THR A 129 -4.34 -16.17 -5.40
CA THR A 129 -3.14 -15.54 -5.99
C THR A 129 -2.51 -14.46 -5.11
N HIS A 130 -3.01 -14.25 -3.89
CA HIS A 130 -2.55 -13.16 -3.01
C HIS A 130 -2.26 -13.65 -1.60
N TRP A 131 -1.27 -13.04 -0.99
CA TRP A 131 -1.08 -13.03 0.45
C TRP A 131 -1.97 -11.97 1.09
N VAL A 132 -2.81 -12.36 2.02
CA VAL A 132 -3.45 -11.47 2.99
C VAL A 132 -2.49 -11.35 4.16
N ILE A 133 -1.91 -10.17 4.34
CA ILE A 133 -0.90 -9.89 5.37
C ILE A 133 -1.53 -8.95 6.40
N ILE A 134 -1.54 -9.38 7.65
CA ILE A 134 -2.03 -8.57 8.78
C ILE A 134 -0.81 -8.03 9.52
N GLY A 135 -0.78 -6.72 9.71
CA GLY A 135 0.26 -6.03 10.45
C GLY A 135 -0.28 -5.30 11.66
N GLU A 136 0.44 -5.36 12.77
CA GLU A 136 0.22 -4.53 13.94
C GLU A 136 1.01 -3.24 13.79
N VAL A 137 0.31 -2.12 13.92
CA VAL A 137 0.87 -0.78 13.72
C VAL A 137 1.72 -0.40 14.92
N GLN A 138 3.00 -0.10 14.68
CA GLN A 138 3.97 0.31 15.69
C GLN A 138 4.12 1.84 15.75
N GLU A 139 4.05 2.51 14.59
CA GLU A 139 4.13 3.97 14.47
C GLU A 139 3.17 4.49 13.39
N CYS A 140 2.64 5.69 13.61
CA CYS A 140 1.81 6.42 12.65
C CYS A 140 2.41 7.79 12.36
N PHE A 141 2.46 8.16 11.08
CA PHE A 141 2.83 9.49 10.62
C PHE A 141 1.67 10.05 9.79
N CYS A 142 1.16 11.21 10.16
CA CYS A 142 0.03 11.84 9.48
C CYS A 142 0.34 13.31 9.15
N ARG A 143 -0.20 13.80 8.04
CA ARG A 143 -0.21 15.21 7.69
C ARG A 143 -1.54 15.60 7.04
N SER A 144 -1.85 16.89 7.01
CA SER A 144 -3.01 17.41 6.30
C SER A 144 -2.82 17.35 4.79
N GLY A 145 -3.88 17.16 4.04
CA GLY A 145 -3.89 17.12 2.58
C GLY A 145 -5.05 16.28 2.04
N GLU A 146 -5.17 16.25 0.72
CA GLU A 146 -6.19 15.48 0.00
C GLU A 146 -5.63 14.11 -0.41
N PRO A 147 -6.42 13.02 -0.37
CA PRO A 147 -5.97 11.69 -0.75
C PRO A 147 -5.90 11.52 -2.26
N LEU A 148 -4.94 10.70 -2.73
CA LEU A 148 -4.96 10.17 -4.08
C LEU A 148 -5.97 9.02 -4.15
N LEU A 149 -6.97 9.16 -5.04
CA LEU A 149 -8.01 8.14 -5.23
C LEU A 149 -7.85 7.42 -6.57
N TYR A 150 -8.32 6.18 -6.61
CA TYR A 150 -8.37 5.37 -7.83
C TYR A 150 -9.78 4.81 -8.03
N TYR A 151 -10.36 5.06 -9.22
CA TYR A 151 -11.69 4.63 -9.57
C TYR A 151 -11.83 4.48 -11.08
N ARG A 152 -12.46 3.40 -11.53
CA ARG A 152 -12.69 3.08 -12.97
C ARG A 152 -11.42 3.17 -13.81
N GLY A 153 -10.33 2.57 -13.33
CA GLY A 153 -9.07 2.51 -14.07
C GLY A 153 -8.31 3.85 -14.15
N GLY A 154 -8.65 4.85 -13.34
CA GLY A 154 -7.98 6.15 -13.35
C GLY A 154 -7.92 6.82 -11.99
N TYR A 155 -6.99 7.75 -11.84
CA TYR A 155 -6.88 8.57 -10.64
C TYR A 155 -8.01 9.59 -10.55
N ARG A 156 -8.41 9.94 -9.34
CA ARG A 156 -9.47 10.92 -9.02
C ARG A 156 -9.03 11.80 -7.86
N GLN A 157 -9.66 12.95 -7.76
CA GLN A 157 -9.55 13.86 -6.62
C GLN A 157 -10.93 14.03 -5.99
N LEU A 158 -10.98 14.40 -4.72
CA LEU A 158 -12.23 14.81 -4.07
C LEU A 158 -12.60 16.21 -4.57
N GLU A 159 -13.87 16.40 -4.93
CA GLU A 159 -14.42 17.76 -5.06
C GLU A 159 -14.70 18.29 -3.65
N GLN A 160 -14.23 19.50 -3.35
CA GLN A 160 -14.58 20.17 -2.10
C GLN A 160 -16.05 20.55 -2.16
N GLN A 161 -16.90 19.68 -1.62
CA GLN A 161 -18.28 20.02 -1.31
C GLN A 161 -18.36 20.33 0.18
N ASN A 162 -18.87 21.50 0.54
CA ASN A 162 -19.30 21.76 1.92
C ASN A 162 -20.52 20.86 2.17
N ILE A 163 -20.28 19.67 2.72
CA ILE A 163 -21.35 18.84 3.25
C ILE A 163 -21.56 19.35 4.67
N ASP A 164 -22.62 20.11 4.89
CA ASP A 164 -23.09 20.44 6.24
C ASP A 164 -23.49 19.13 6.90
N ILE A 165 -22.73 18.72 7.94
CA ILE A 165 -23.00 17.54 8.78
C ILE A 165 -23.89 17.98 9.96
#